data_c3be44490f52bfb9bb91e3c7abdb5190
#
_entry.id   c3be44490f52bfb9bb91e3c7abdb5190
#
_cell.length_a   1.000
_cell.length_b   1.000
_cell.length_c   1.000
_cell.angle_alpha   90.00
_cell.angle_beta   90.00
_cell.angle_gamma   90.00
#
_symmetry.space_group_name_H-M   'P 1'
#
loop_
_entity.id
_entity.type
_entity.pdbx_description
1 polymer ?
#
loop_
_entity_poly.entity_id
_entity_poly.type
_entity_poly.pdbx_seq_one_letter_code
_entity_poly.pdbx_strand_id
1 'polypeptide(L)'
;PDIINIVPGKCSFTLDFRQFERGLFEEGKKQIESLMNACAEKRGLKCEFRKSAEAPPVVFDSEMAGLVETTASLLGLDSERMISGASHDAQFLSPFCPSVMIFVPSAGGRSHCPEEWTDPEDLENGCNVLLRSVLKLV
;
A
#
# COMPACT_ATOMS: atom_id res chain seq x y z
N PRO A 1 14.89 22.30 -19.87
CA PRO A 1 15.87 22.38 -20.94
C PRO A 1 17.07 21.53 -20.60
N ASP A 2 17.58 20.77 -21.55
CA ASP A 2 18.76 19.90 -21.37
C ASP A 2 20.08 20.67 -21.36
N ILE A 3 20.09 21.84 -20.76
CA ILE A 3 21.24 22.74 -20.69
C ILE A 3 21.57 22.95 -19.22
N ILE A 4 22.79 22.50 -18.83
CA ILE A 4 23.24 22.43 -17.43
C ILE A 4 23.48 23.77 -16.74
N ASN A 5 23.61 24.85 -17.46
CA ASN A 5 23.86 26.20 -16.94
C ASN A 5 22.66 27.15 -17.00
N ILE A 6 21.46 26.61 -17.23
CA ILE A 6 20.22 27.40 -17.23
C ILE A 6 19.30 26.88 -16.11
N VAL A 7 18.82 27.79 -15.28
CA VAL A 7 17.79 27.47 -14.28
C VAL A 7 16.48 27.12 -14.98
N PRO A 8 15.88 25.95 -14.72
CA PRO A 8 14.61 25.58 -15.34
C PRO A 8 13.49 26.56 -14.99
N GLY A 9 12.71 26.96 -16.01
CA GLY A 9 11.51 27.79 -15.81
C GLY A 9 10.31 27.00 -15.28
N LYS A 10 10.38 25.65 -15.32
CA LYS A 10 9.34 24.74 -14.82
C LYS A 10 9.97 23.46 -14.31
N CYS A 11 9.47 22.99 -13.17
CA CYS A 11 9.78 21.68 -12.62
C CYS A 11 8.46 20.94 -12.37
N SER A 12 8.43 19.66 -12.71
CA SER A 12 7.30 18.77 -12.39
C SER A 12 7.84 17.54 -11.69
N PHE A 13 7.16 17.12 -10.64
CA PHE A 13 7.51 15.91 -9.89
C PHE A 13 6.22 15.26 -9.36
N THR A 14 6.29 13.98 -9.07
CA THR A 14 5.24 13.23 -8.40
C THR A 14 5.56 13.11 -6.92
N LEU A 15 4.52 13.15 -6.10
CA LEU A 15 4.60 12.88 -4.67
C LEU A 15 3.65 11.72 -4.38
N ASP A 16 4.20 10.64 -3.81
CA ASP A 16 3.44 9.51 -3.31
C ASP A 16 3.37 9.66 -1.78
N PHE A 17 2.15 9.87 -1.26
CA PHE A 17 1.91 9.99 0.16
C PHE A 17 1.01 8.84 0.61
N ARG A 18 1.50 8.05 1.55
CA ARG A 18 0.80 6.89 2.10
C ARG A 18 0.65 7.03 3.60
N GLN A 19 -0.54 6.72 4.09
CA GLN A 19 -0.86 6.71 5.51
C GLN A 19 -1.94 5.66 5.74
N PHE A 20 -1.84 4.90 6.83
CA PHE A 20 -2.76 3.82 7.16
C PHE A 20 -3.95 4.29 8.04
N GLU A 21 -3.84 5.43 8.69
CA GLU A 21 -4.92 6.03 9.46
C GLU A 21 -5.63 7.10 8.63
N ARG A 22 -6.95 6.97 8.47
CA ARG A 22 -7.76 7.84 7.59
C ARG A 22 -7.71 9.32 8.03
N GLY A 23 -7.77 9.58 9.34
CA GLY A 23 -7.70 10.95 9.86
C GLY A 23 -6.37 11.63 9.52
N LEU A 24 -5.27 10.92 9.78
CA LEU A 24 -3.93 11.41 9.46
C LEU A 24 -3.68 11.48 7.94
N PHE A 25 -4.32 10.61 7.15
CA PHE A 25 -4.25 10.69 5.69
C PHE A 25 -4.88 12.00 5.18
N GLU A 26 -6.08 12.35 5.64
CA GLU A 26 -6.77 13.58 5.22
C GLU A 26 -6.04 14.83 5.71
N GLU A 27 -5.52 14.81 6.93
CA GLU A 27 -4.75 15.91 7.49
C GLU A 27 -3.42 16.10 6.73
N GLY A 28 -2.69 15.02 6.49
CA GLY A 28 -1.41 15.06 5.77
C GLY A 28 -1.55 15.63 4.37
N LYS A 29 -2.60 15.29 3.64
CA LYS A 29 -2.88 15.89 2.33
C LYS A 29 -2.98 17.42 2.41
N LYS A 30 -3.76 17.93 3.38
CA LYS A 30 -3.93 19.37 3.58
C LYS A 30 -2.62 20.05 3.96
N GLN A 31 -1.82 19.42 4.82
CA GLN A 31 -0.54 19.94 5.24
C GLN A 31 0.46 19.99 4.08
N ILE A 32 0.51 18.96 3.25
CA ILE A 32 1.36 18.93 2.04
C ILE A 32 0.99 20.06 1.10
N GLU A 33 -0.29 20.22 0.78
CA GLU A 33 -0.76 21.31 -0.09
C GLU A 33 -0.42 22.69 0.46
N SER A 34 -0.66 22.92 1.75
CA SER A 34 -0.35 24.17 2.44
C SER A 34 1.15 24.47 2.41
N LEU A 35 1.98 23.47 2.72
CA LEU A 35 3.44 23.63 2.73
C LEU A 35 3.98 23.95 1.34
N MET A 36 3.49 23.24 0.32
CA MET A 36 3.94 23.47 -1.06
C MET A 36 3.57 24.86 -1.55
N ASN A 37 2.35 25.33 -1.27
CA ASN A 37 1.91 26.67 -1.61
C ASN A 37 2.74 27.74 -0.90
N ALA A 38 2.97 27.59 0.39
CA ALA A 38 3.80 28.53 1.18
C ALA A 38 5.25 28.55 0.66
N CYS A 39 5.81 27.40 0.30
CA CYS A 39 7.14 27.32 -0.29
C CYS A 39 7.23 28.02 -1.65
N ALA A 40 6.21 27.87 -2.48
CA ALA A 40 6.14 28.51 -3.78
C ALA A 40 5.99 30.03 -3.67
N GLU A 41 5.08 30.49 -2.82
CA GLU A 41 4.85 31.91 -2.54
C GLU A 41 6.13 32.60 -2.04
N LYS A 42 6.82 32.01 -1.07
CA LYS A 42 8.08 32.53 -0.54
C LYS A 42 9.16 32.74 -1.61
N ARG A 43 9.06 32.04 -2.74
CA ARG A 43 10.01 32.08 -3.85
C ARG A 43 9.48 32.78 -5.10
N GLY A 44 8.29 33.34 -5.04
CA GLY A 44 7.63 33.97 -6.19
C GLY A 44 7.29 33.00 -7.32
N LEU A 45 7.06 31.70 -6.97
CA LEU A 45 6.72 30.65 -7.92
C LEU A 45 5.21 30.37 -7.92
N LYS A 46 4.71 29.87 -9.05
CA LYS A 46 3.36 29.29 -9.11
C LYS A 46 3.44 27.79 -8.82
N CYS A 47 2.53 27.30 -7.97
CA CYS A 47 2.38 25.89 -7.68
C CYS A 47 1.03 25.42 -8.24
N GLU A 48 1.05 24.30 -8.95
CA GLU A 48 -0.16 23.64 -9.46
C GLU A 48 -0.15 22.18 -9.01
N PHE A 49 -1.27 21.75 -8.43
CA PHE A 49 -1.47 20.36 -8.01
C PHE A 49 -2.36 19.65 -9.02
N ARG A 50 -1.98 18.42 -9.34
CA ARG A 50 -2.82 17.47 -10.08
C ARG A 50 -2.88 16.17 -9.33
N LYS A 51 -4.08 15.81 -8.87
CA LYS A 51 -4.31 14.49 -8.29
C LYS A 51 -4.34 13.46 -9.41
N SER A 52 -3.42 12.52 -9.39
CA SER A 52 -3.35 11.43 -10.37
C SER A 52 -4.16 10.21 -9.93
N ALA A 53 -4.09 9.87 -8.64
CA ALA A 53 -4.85 8.79 -8.03
C ALA A 53 -5.06 9.05 -6.54
N GLU A 54 -6.07 8.45 -5.96
CA GLU A 54 -6.29 8.42 -4.52
C GLU A 54 -6.98 7.11 -4.14
N ALA A 55 -6.38 6.40 -3.20
CA ALA A 55 -6.98 5.25 -2.55
C ALA A 55 -6.87 5.45 -1.03
N PRO A 56 -7.96 5.82 -0.35
CA PRO A 56 -7.92 6.03 1.10
C PRO A 56 -7.61 4.70 1.80
N PRO A 57 -6.98 4.76 3.00
CA PRO A 57 -6.71 3.57 3.78
C PRO A 57 -8.00 2.85 4.16
N VAL A 58 -7.95 1.54 4.18
CA VAL A 58 -9.05 0.66 4.58
C VAL A 58 -8.61 -0.26 5.69
N VAL A 59 -9.55 -0.69 6.52
CA VAL A 59 -9.36 -1.76 7.49
C VAL A 59 -10.05 -2.99 6.96
N PHE A 60 -9.29 -4.07 6.80
CA PHE A 60 -9.84 -5.34 6.35
C PHE A 60 -10.66 -6.02 7.44
N ASP A 61 -11.50 -6.95 7.02
CA ASP A 61 -12.40 -7.70 7.88
C ASP A 61 -11.64 -8.53 8.93
N SER A 62 -11.97 -8.31 10.21
CA SER A 62 -11.26 -8.94 11.32
C SER A 62 -11.60 -10.41 11.50
N GLU A 63 -12.81 -10.85 11.10
CA GLU A 63 -13.23 -12.24 11.17
C GLU A 63 -12.53 -13.07 10.09
N MET A 64 -12.47 -12.53 8.88
CA MET A 64 -11.69 -13.15 7.80
C MET A 64 -10.19 -13.20 8.13
N ALA A 65 -9.63 -12.14 8.69
CA ALA A 65 -8.24 -12.15 9.14
C ALA A 65 -8.00 -13.21 10.22
N GLY A 66 -8.92 -13.35 11.20
CA GLY A 66 -8.87 -14.39 12.23
C GLY A 66 -9.02 -15.80 11.66
N LEU A 67 -9.84 -15.98 10.62
CA LEU A 67 -9.98 -17.27 9.92
C LEU A 67 -8.66 -17.68 9.25
N VAL A 68 -8.01 -16.75 8.56
CA VAL A 68 -6.71 -16.98 7.90
C VAL A 68 -5.64 -17.33 8.93
N GLU A 69 -5.53 -16.54 10.00
CA GLU A 69 -4.59 -16.77 11.11
C GLU A 69 -4.79 -18.15 11.77
N THR A 70 -6.04 -18.50 12.09
CA THR A 70 -6.39 -19.82 12.62
C THR A 70 -6.02 -20.93 11.63
N THR A 71 -6.23 -20.70 10.34
CA THR A 71 -5.93 -21.70 9.30
C THR A 71 -4.41 -21.91 9.17
N ALA A 72 -3.61 -20.84 9.21
CA ALA A 72 -2.16 -20.92 9.23
C ALA A 72 -1.66 -21.73 10.46
N SER A 73 -2.17 -21.42 11.64
CA SER A 73 -1.84 -22.14 12.88
C SER A 73 -2.17 -23.63 12.81
N LEU A 74 -3.31 -24.03 12.24
CA LEU A 74 -3.68 -25.42 12.04
C LEU A 74 -2.78 -26.17 11.06
N LEU A 75 -2.09 -25.45 10.19
CA LEU A 75 -1.07 -25.98 9.28
C LEU A 75 0.34 -25.97 9.92
N GLY A 76 0.48 -25.52 11.15
CA GLY A 76 1.77 -25.40 11.83
C GLY A 76 2.62 -24.24 11.31
N LEU A 77 2.02 -23.24 10.68
CA LEU A 77 2.69 -22.07 10.12
C LEU A 77 2.56 -20.88 11.07
N ASP A 78 3.66 -20.17 11.25
CA ASP A 78 3.66 -18.88 11.94
C ASP A 78 3.05 -17.80 11.08
N SER A 79 2.27 -16.92 11.68
CA SER A 79 1.65 -15.80 10.99
C SER A 79 1.56 -14.58 11.90
N GLU A 80 1.57 -13.41 11.29
CA GLU A 80 1.37 -12.15 12.01
C GLU A 80 0.46 -11.20 11.22
N ARG A 81 -0.24 -10.34 11.97
CA ARG A 81 -1.01 -9.24 11.36
C ARG A 81 -0.10 -8.06 11.08
N MET A 82 -0.19 -7.54 9.89
CA MET A 82 0.65 -6.43 9.46
C MET A 82 -0.14 -5.36 8.74
N ILE A 83 0.45 -4.17 8.67
CA ILE A 83 -0.07 -3.07 7.84
C ILE A 83 0.62 -3.14 6.48
N SER A 84 -0.17 -3.15 5.40
CA SER A 84 0.37 -3.07 4.05
C SER A 84 0.40 -1.62 3.56
N GLY A 85 1.55 -1.17 3.10
CA GLY A 85 1.70 0.09 2.38
C GLY A 85 1.43 -0.03 0.87
N ALA A 86 1.18 -1.24 0.36
CA ALA A 86 0.91 -1.47 -1.05
C ALA A 86 -0.56 -1.17 -1.39
N SER A 87 -0.79 -0.59 -2.56
CA SER A 87 -2.14 -0.51 -3.14
C SER A 87 -2.48 -1.86 -3.78
N HIS A 88 -3.70 -2.36 -3.52
CA HIS A 88 -4.14 -3.67 -3.98
C HIS A 88 -5.64 -3.68 -4.29
N ASP A 89 -6.09 -4.58 -5.17
CA ASP A 89 -7.50 -4.71 -5.54
C ASP A 89 -8.41 -4.99 -4.33
N ALA A 90 -7.92 -5.74 -3.34
CA ALA A 90 -8.64 -5.97 -2.10
C ALA A 90 -9.01 -4.67 -1.35
N GLN A 91 -8.21 -3.60 -1.49
CA GLN A 91 -8.52 -2.28 -0.93
C GLN A 91 -9.78 -1.69 -1.54
N PHE A 92 -9.99 -1.90 -2.84
CA PHE A 92 -11.16 -1.41 -3.56
C PHE A 92 -12.40 -2.30 -3.37
N LEU A 93 -12.21 -3.57 -3.06
CA LEU A 93 -13.29 -4.52 -2.78
C LEU A 93 -13.80 -4.43 -1.34
N SER A 94 -12.94 -4.10 -0.38
CA SER A 94 -13.27 -4.12 1.05
C SER A 94 -14.46 -3.25 1.47
N PRO A 95 -14.82 -2.12 0.79
CA PRO A 95 -16.05 -1.39 1.09
C PRO A 95 -17.35 -2.13 0.69
N PHE A 96 -17.26 -3.16 -0.14
CA PHE A 96 -18.41 -3.86 -0.69
C PHE A 96 -18.57 -5.28 -0.15
N CYS A 97 -17.50 -5.91 0.30
CA CYS A 97 -17.52 -7.25 0.85
C CYS A 97 -16.38 -7.46 1.87
N PRO A 98 -16.55 -8.37 2.84
CA PRO A 98 -15.47 -8.79 3.72
C PRO A 98 -14.25 -9.19 2.89
N SER A 99 -13.10 -8.63 3.20
CA SER A 99 -11.86 -8.84 2.43
C SER A 99 -10.68 -8.98 3.37
N VAL A 100 -9.69 -9.75 2.96
CA VAL A 100 -8.42 -9.95 3.64
C VAL A 100 -7.32 -10.15 2.61
N MET A 101 -6.08 -9.87 2.98
CA MET A 101 -4.90 -10.15 2.17
C MET A 101 -4.00 -11.14 2.90
N ILE A 102 -3.40 -12.05 2.13
CA ILE A 102 -2.38 -12.99 2.61
C ILE A 102 -1.08 -12.63 1.91
N PHE A 103 -0.05 -12.37 2.69
CA PHE A 103 1.31 -12.18 2.20
C PHE A 103 2.14 -13.41 2.50
N VAL A 104 3.09 -13.68 1.63
CA VAL A 104 4.14 -14.68 1.83
C VAL A 104 5.50 -14.00 1.88
N PRO A 105 6.52 -14.60 2.52
CA PRO A 105 7.86 -14.02 2.56
C PRO A 105 8.42 -13.74 1.16
N SER A 106 9.15 -12.63 1.04
CA SER A 106 9.93 -12.31 -0.15
C SER A 106 11.40 -12.16 0.21
N ALA A 107 12.29 -12.72 -0.59
CA ALA A 107 13.73 -12.71 -0.37
C ALA A 107 14.26 -11.27 -0.22
N GLY A 108 14.80 -10.99 0.97
CA GLY A 108 15.28 -9.65 1.31
C GLY A 108 14.19 -8.56 1.38
N GLY A 109 12.90 -8.94 1.49
CA GLY A 109 11.78 -8.00 1.53
C GLY A 109 11.59 -7.21 0.23
N ARG A 110 12.09 -7.73 -0.89
CA ARG A 110 12.05 -7.04 -2.18
C ARG A 110 10.71 -7.23 -2.85
N SER A 111 10.25 -6.16 -3.50
CA SER A 111 9.03 -6.15 -4.31
C SER A 111 9.19 -5.16 -5.47
N HIS A 112 8.47 -5.39 -6.57
CA HIS A 112 8.44 -4.54 -7.77
C HIS A 112 9.81 -4.37 -8.43
N CYS A 113 10.67 -5.38 -8.36
CA CYS A 113 11.99 -5.39 -8.98
C CYS A 113 12.31 -6.78 -9.55
N PRO A 114 13.28 -6.89 -10.50
CA PRO A 114 13.64 -8.18 -11.11
C PRO A 114 14.16 -9.23 -10.12
N GLU A 115 14.64 -8.80 -8.96
CA GLU A 115 15.15 -9.67 -7.90
C GLU A 115 14.07 -10.08 -6.89
N GLU A 116 12.82 -9.75 -7.13
CA GLU A 116 11.70 -10.23 -6.30
C GLU A 116 11.60 -11.75 -6.42
N TRP A 117 11.68 -12.41 -5.28
CA TRP A 117 11.64 -13.86 -5.22
C TRP A 117 10.96 -14.34 -3.95
N THR A 118 10.14 -15.35 -4.09
CA THR A 118 9.55 -16.09 -2.97
C THR A 118 9.91 -17.56 -3.14
N ASP A 119 10.35 -18.20 -2.07
CA ASP A 119 10.69 -19.61 -2.12
C ASP A 119 9.44 -20.45 -2.43
N PRO A 120 9.58 -21.53 -3.25
CA PRO A 120 8.45 -22.40 -3.61
C PRO A 120 7.67 -22.95 -2.42
N GLU A 121 8.33 -23.23 -1.31
CA GLU A 121 7.72 -23.69 -0.08
C GLU A 121 6.79 -22.62 0.54
N ASP A 122 7.22 -21.36 0.56
CA ASP A 122 6.40 -20.26 1.06
C ASP A 122 5.19 -19.99 0.17
N LEU A 123 5.36 -20.13 -1.17
CA LEU A 123 4.24 -20.07 -2.09
C LEU A 123 3.24 -21.20 -1.87
N GLU A 124 3.71 -22.44 -1.67
CA GLU A 124 2.87 -23.58 -1.38
C GLU A 124 2.12 -23.37 -0.05
N ASN A 125 2.79 -22.90 0.98
CA ASN A 125 2.21 -22.58 2.27
C ASN A 125 1.10 -21.52 2.14
N GLY A 126 1.37 -20.42 1.44
CA GLY A 126 0.38 -19.37 1.18
C GLY A 126 -0.85 -19.90 0.41
N CYS A 127 -0.63 -20.72 -0.62
CA CYS A 127 -1.72 -21.37 -1.37
C CYS A 127 -2.54 -22.32 -0.50
N ASN A 128 -1.91 -23.10 0.37
CA ASN A 128 -2.60 -24.02 1.27
C ASN A 128 -3.44 -23.26 2.32
N VAL A 129 -2.93 -22.16 2.87
CA VAL A 129 -3.69 -21.28 3.77
C VAL A 129 -4.89 -20.70 3.05
N LEU A 130 -4.72 -20.17 1.84
CA LEU A 130 -5.80 -19.63 1.03
C LEU A 130 -6.88 -20.67 0.74
N LEU A 131 -6.48 -21.82 0.20
CA LEU A 131 -7.40 -22.91 -0.15
C LEU A 131 -8.23 -23.35 1.05
N ARG A 132 -7.56 -23.64 2.18
CA ARG A 132 -8.26 -24.11 3.39
C ARG A 132 -9.13 -23.03 4.03
N SER A 133 -8.77 -21.77 3.91
CA SER A 133 -9.62 -20.67 4.37
C SER A 133 -10.89 -20.56 3.51
N VAL A 134 -10.76 -20.65 2.19
CA VAL A 134 -11.93 -20.66 1.28
C VAL A 134 -12.85 -21.84 1.55
N LEU A 135 -12.31 -23.05 1.75
CA LEU A 135 -13.12 -24.24 2.04
C LEU A 135 -13.88 -24.18 3.38
N LYS A 136 -13.53 -23.26 4.28
CA LYS A 136 -14.28 -23.02 5.53
C LYS A 136 -15.39 -21.99 5.37
N LEU A 137 -15.42 -21.26 4.25
CA LEU A 137 -16.43 -20.24 3.95
C LEU A 137 -17.59 -20.79 3.11
N VAL A 138 -17.43 -21.96 2.53
CA VAL A 138 -18.41 -22.68 1.71
C VAL A 138 -18.86 -23.97 2.39
#